data_edb0ae086b8fc80f9017d15a6358c4a9
#
_entry.id   edb0ae086b8fc80f9017d15a6358c4a9
#
_cell.length_a   1.000
_cell.length_b   1.000
_cell.length_c   1.000
_cell.angle_alpha   90.00
_cell.angle_beta   90.00
_cell.angle_gamma   90.00
#
_symmetry.space_group_name_H-M   'P 1'
#
loop_
_entity.id
_entity.type
_entity.pdbx_description
1 polymer ?
#
loop_
_entity_poly.entity_id
_entity_poly.type
_entity_poly.pdbx_seq_one_letter_code
_entity_poly.pdbx_strand_id
1 'polypeptide(L)'
;MKRFLLLLSAIFLTNIAFCQNEVKVSDDDAIFFVVEVQPEFPGGMDSMYAFIQKNLIYPEKAKAEGIEGRVFVSFIIEKDGSISNILIKRAIGGGCEEAVVEMIKNMPKWKPGKQRGKPVRFQFTLPIKFELPKDKE
;
A
#
# COMPACT_ATOMS: atom_id res chain seq x y z
N MET A 1 51.33 -54.13 -29.08
CA MET A 1 50.16 -53.39 -29.59
C MET A 1 49.53 -52.61 -28.48
N LYS A 2 49.78 -51.35 -28.47
CA LYS A 2 49.17 -50.47 -27.49
C LYS A 2 47.84 -50.01 -28.03
N ARG A 3 46.77 -50.50 -27.45
CA ARG A 3 45.43 -49.99 -27.74
C ARG A 3 45.25 -48.74 -26.91
N PHE A 4 45.29 -47.63 -27.56
CA PHE A 4 44.85 -46.41 -26.97
C PHE A 4 43.32 -46.44 -26.82
N LEU A 5 42.89 -46.72 -25.58
CA LEU A 5 41.54 -46.43 -25.21
C LEU A 5 41.42 -44.93 -25.03
N LEU A 6 40.97 -44.27 -26.05
CA LEU A 6 40.48 -42.92 -25.95
C LEU A 6 39.20 -42.97 -25.12
N LEU A 7 39.37 -42.81 -23.82
CA LEU A 7 38.24 -42.43 -22.99
C LEU A 7 37.84 -41.02 -23.38
N LEU A 8 36.95 -40.96 -24.34
CA LEU A 8 36.10 -39.79 -24.53
C LEU A 8 35.30 -39.62 -23.25
N SER A 9 35.86 -38.88 -22.29
CA SER A 9 35.04 -38.33 -21.26
C SER A 9 34.15 -37.30 -21.97
N ALA A 10 32.97 -37.74 -22.32
CA ALA A 10 31.89 -36.83 -22.64
C ALA A 10 31.67 -36.00 -21.40
N ILE A 11 32.25 -34.82 -21.39
CA ILE A 11 31.85 -33.78 -20.48
C ILE A 11 30.44 -33.44 -20.88
N PHE A 12 29.48 -34.12 -20.25
CA PHE A 12 28.12 -33.70 -20.23
C PHE A 12 28.10 -32.36 -19.50
N LEU A 13 28.33 -31.31 -20.24
CA LEU A 13 27.88 -29.99 -19.81
C LEU A 13 26.37 -30.05 -19.77
N THR A 14 25.87 -30.51 -18.62
CA THR A 14 24.48 -30.24 -18.32
C THR A 14 24.38 -28.71 -18.22
N ASN A 15 23.97 -28.11 -19.31
CA ASN A 15 23.39 -26.78 -19.27
C ASN A 15 22.18 -26.90 -18.37
N ILE A 16 22.43 -26.71 -17.08
CA ILE A 16 21.36 -26.34 -16.18
C ILE A 16 20.95 -24.96 -16.68
N ALA A 17 20.00 -24.94 -17.59
CA ALA A 17 19.25 -23.74 -17.86
C ALA A 17 18.55 -23.39 -16.54
N PHE A 18 19.24 -22.60 -15.72
CA PHE A 18 18.56 -21.85 -14.69
C PHE A 18 17.58 -20.98 -15.44
N CYS A 19 16.32 -21.43 -15.50
CA CYS A 19 15.22 -20.53 -15.73
C CYS A 19 15.23 -19.57 -14.54
N GLN A 20 16.02 -18.54 -14.64
CA GLN A 20 15.76 -17.34 -13.89
C GLN A 20 14.47 -16.80 -14.47
N ASN A 21 13.35 -17.20 -13.86
CA ASN A 21 12.17 -16.38 -13.91
C ASN A 21 12.53 -15.10 -13.17
N GLU A 22 13.28 -14.25 -13.84
CA GLU A 22 13.22 -12.85 -13.52
C GLU A 22 11.78 -12.46 -13.80
N VAL A 23 10.99 -12.39 -12.75
CA VAL A 23 9.78 -11.60 -12.80
C VAL A 23 10.28 -10.21 -13.13
N LYS A 24 10.30 -9.88 -14.41
CA LYS A 24 10.39 -8.49 -14.84
C LYS A 24 9.13 -7.84 -14.32
N VAL A 25 9.21 -7.36 -13.07
CA VAL A 25 8.31 -6.30 -12.66
C VAL A 25 8.64 -5.17 -13.62
N SER A 26 7.75 -4.95 -14.58
CA SER A 26 7.89 -3.79 -15.44
C SER A 26 8.02 -2.59 -14.51
N ASP A 27 8.95 -1.69 -14.75
CA ASP A 27 9.11 -0.46 -13.97
C ASP A 27 7.78 0.31 -13.84
N ASP A 28 6.84 0.02 -14.74
CA ASP A 28 5.49 0.59 -14.73
C ASP A 28 4.61 0.12 -13.57
N ASP A 29 4.86 -1.07 -13.01
CA ASP A 29 4.05 -1.64 -11.93
C ASP A 29 4.71 -1.55 -10.55
N ALA A 30 5.91 -0.98 -10.49
CA ALA A 30 6.64 -0.84 -9.25
C ALA A 30 5.91 0.08 -8.27
N ILE A 31 5.86 -0.34 -7.00
CA ILE A 31 5.27 0.44 -5.92
C ILE A 31 6.41 1.17 -5.19
N PHE A 32 6.28 2.48 -5.11
CA PHE A 32 7.25 3.34 -4.44
C PHE A 32 6.80 3.66 -3.01
N PHE A 33 7.75 3.72 -2.11
CA PHE A 33 7.53 4.18 -0.72
C PHE A 33 8.11 5.58 -0.49
N VAL A 34 9.03 5.98 -1.34
CA VAL A 34 9.66 7.30 -1.34
C VAL A 34 9.71 7.80 -2.78
N VAL A 35 9.28 9.02 -3.00
CA VAL A 35 9.21 9.63 -4.33
C VAL A 35 9.68 11.08 -4.28
N GLU A 36 10.07 11.62 -5.42
CA GLU A 36 10.49 13.03 -5.53
C GLU A 36 9.34 14.00 -5.31
N VAL A 37 8.16 13.67 -5.86
CA VAL A 37 6.93 14.45 -5.66
C VAL A 37 5.92 13.57 -4.94
N GLN A 38 5.55 13.97 -3.73
CA GLN A 38 4.58 13.25 -2.90
C GLN A 38 3.18 13.30 -3.52
N PRO A 39 2.40 12.21 -3.39
CA PRO A 39 0.98 12.29 -3.71
C PRO A 39 0.28 13.33 -2.83
N GLU A 40 -0.72 13.98 -3.38
CA GLU A 40 -1.46 15.02 -2.67
C GLU A 40 -2.96 14.80 -2.77
N PHE A 41 -3.64 14.88 -1.63
CA PHE A 41 -5.09 14.91 -1.59
C PHE A 41 -5.59 16.22 -2.24
N PRO A 42 -6.70 16.21 -3.00
CA PRO A 42 -7.24 17.43 -3.59
C PRO A 42 -7.47 18.52 -2.54
N GLY A 43 -6.80 19.66 -2.71
CA GLY A 43 -6.84 20.74 -1.74
C GLY A 43 -5.82 20.65 -0.60
N GLY A 44 -4.96 19.61 -0.60
CA GLY A 44 -3.89 19.43 0.36
C GLY A 44 -4.29 18.73 1.67
N MET A 45 -3.40 18.76 2.65
CA MET A 45 -3.58 18.07 3.93
C MET A 45 -4.79 18.56 4.73
N ASP A 46 -5.04 19.86 4.72
CA ASP A 46 -6.19 20.45 5.44
C ASP A 46 -7.51 19.93 4.89
N SER A 47 -7.60 19.81 3.57
CA SER A 47 -8.78 19.22 2.91
C SER A 47 -8.93 17.74 3.21
N MET A 48 -7.82 17.01 3.31
CA MET A 48 -7.83 15.61 3.70
C MET A 48 -8.37 15.43 5.13
N TYR A 49 -7.90 16.21 6.07
CA TYR A 49 -8.40 16.16 7.46
C TYR A 49 -9.86 16.55 7.54
N ALA A 50 -10.29 17.55 6.80
CA ALA A 50 -11.70 17.94 6.75
C ALA A 50 -12.57 16.81 6.17
N PHE A 51 -12.09 16.14 5.14
CA PHE A 51 -12.77 14.98 4.55
C PHE A 51 -12.91 13.85 5.56
N ILE A 52 -11.83 13.54 6.29
CA ILE A 52 -11.82 12.50 7.32
C ILE A 52 -12.84 12.82 8.42
N GLN A 53 -12.82 14.03 8.95
CA GLN A 53 -13.76 14.46 9.99
C GLN A 53 -15.21 14.38 9.55
N LYS A 54 -15.48 14.72 8.29
CA LYS A 54 -16.81 14.71 7.73
C LYS A 54 -17.36 13.31 7.44
N ASN A 55 -16.48 12.40 6.99
CA ASN A 55 -16.87 11.11 6.42
C ASN A 55 -16.56 9.92 7.33
N LEU A 56 -15.71 10.08 8.33
CA LEU A 56 -15.41 9.03 9.27
C LEU A 56 -16.58 8.85 10.24
N ILE A 57 -17.17 7.65 10.21
CA ILE A 57 -18.25 7.29 11.11
C ILE A 57 -17.68 6.52 12.29
N TYR A 58 -17.88 7.03 13.50
CA TYR A 58 -17.52 6.31 14.70
C TYR A 58 -18.55 5.19 14.93
N PRO A 59 -18.16 3.90 14.89
CA PRO A 59 -19.12 2.81 15.06
C PRO A 59 -19.80 2.84 16.42
N GLU A 60 -21.09 2.59 16.47
CA GLU A 60 -21.86 2.56 17.71
C GLU A 60 -21.31 1.53 18.72
N LYS A 61 -20.87 0.37 18.21
CA LYS A 61 -20.25 -0.66 19.04
C LYS A 61 -18.98 -0.14 19.71
N ALA A 62 -18.14 0.57 18.96
CA ALA A 62 -16.90 1.15 19.49
C ALA A 62 -17.18 2.23 20.54
N LYS A 63 -18.19 3.08 20.31
CA LYS A 63 -18.64 4.06 21.29
C LYS A 63 -19.13 3.40 22.59
N ALA A 64 -19.96 2.37 22.46
CA ALA A 64 -20.53 1.66 23.59
C ALA A 64 -19.45 0.97 24.44
N GLU A 65 -18.42 0.45 23.80
CA GLU A 65 -17.31 -0.25 24.46
C GLU A 65 -16.16 0.69 24.89
N GLY A 66 -16.27 1.98 24.59
CA GLY A 66 -15.22 2.96 24.91
C GLY A 66 -13.92 2.77 24.15
N ILE A 67 -13.99 2.24 22.92
CA ILE A 67 -12.83 1.96 22.12
C ILE A 67 -12.27 3.26 21.52
N GLU A 68 -11.06 3.58 21.86
CA GLU A 68 -10.28 4.70 21.34
C GLU A 68 -8.91 4.22 20.87
N GLY A 69 -8.30 4.93 19.96
CA GLY A 69 -6.96 4.64 19.49
C GLY A 69 -6.75 5.08 18.05
N ARG A 70 -5.68 4.59 17.45
CA ARG A 70 -5.32 4.86 16.08
C ARG A 70 -5.38 3.61 15.24
N VAL A 71 -6.13 3.66 14.15
CA VAL A 71 -6.10 2.66 13.10
C VAL A 71 -5.04 3.08 12.09
N PHE A 72 -4.11 2.19 11.79
CA PHE A 72 -3.12 2.41 10.75
C PHE A 72 -3.58 1.67 9.50
N VAL A 73 -3.80 2.42 8.45
CA VAL A 73 -4.24 1.91 7.15
C VAL A 73 -3.21 2.27 6.09
N SER A 74 -2.91 1.32 5.22
CA SER A 74 -2.12 1.58 4.03
C SER A 74 -2.97 1.37 2.79
N PHE A 75 -2.68 2.12 1.75
CA PHE A 75 -3.31 1.97 0.45
C PHE A 75 -2.35 2.45 -0.63
N ILE A 76 -2.62 2.02 -1.84
CA ILE A 76 -1.83 2.43 -3.00
C ILE A 76 -2.57 3.55 -3.71
N ILE A 77 -1.86 4.65 -3.93
CA ILE A 77 -2.31 5.73 -4.81
C ILE A 77 -1.76 5.41 -6.19
N GLU A 78 -2.66 5.06 -7.09
CA GLU A 78 -2.33 4.65 -8.46
C GLU A 78 -1.86 5.84 -9.30
N LYS A 79 -1.32 5.55 -10.47
CA LYS A 79 -0.83 6.57 -11.41
C LYS A 79 -1.90 7.58 -11.84
N ASP A 80 -3.16 7.16 -11.84
CA ASP A 80 -4.32 8.01 -12.14
C ASP A 80 -4.89 8.71 -10.90
N GLY A 81 -4.30 8.50 -9.73
CA GLY A 81 -4.76 9.04 -8.46
C GLY A 81 -5.84 8.22 -7.74
N SER A 82 -6.33 7.14 -8.35
CA SER A 82 -7.26 6.23 -7.69
C SER A 82 -6.60 5.45 -6.57
N ILE A 83 -7.40 4.92 -5.66
CA ILE A 83 -6.93 4.16 -4.50
C ILE A 83 -7.19 2.68 -4.72
N SER A 84 -6.19 1.86 -4.41
CA SER A 84 -6.27 0.40 -4.46
C SER A 84 -5.56 -0.23 -3.25
N ASN A 85 -5.72 -1.55 -3.09
CA ASN A 85 -5.04 -2.34 -2.06
C ASN A 85 -5.11 -1.72 -0.66
N ILE A 86 -6.32 -1.43 -0.22
CA ILE A 86 -6.54 -0.91 1.15
C ILE A 86 -6.28 -2.02 2.15
N LEU A 87 -5.32 -1.81 3.04
CA LEU A 87 -4.89 -2.79 4.02
C LEU A 87 -4.80 -2.17 5.41
N ILE A 88 -5.44 -2.80 6.38
CA ILE A 88 -5.33 -2.41 7.79
C ILE A 88 -4.02 -2.96 8.35
N LYS A 89 -3.14 -2.07 8.79
CA LYS A 89 -1.87 -2.43 9.42
C LYS A 89 -1.99 -2.60 10.93
N ARG A 90 -2.84 -1.82 11.55
CA ARG A 90 -3.13 -1.90 12.98
C ARG A 90 -4.61 -1.63 13.23
N ALA A 91 -5.26 -2.57 13.87
CA ALA A 91 -6.67 -2.53 14.23
C ALA A 91 -6.87 -2.17 15.71
N ILE A 92 -8.01 -1.60 16.03
CA ILE A 92 -8.42 -1.34 17.41
C ILE A 92 -9.74 -2.03 17.79
N GLY A 93 -10.43 -2.64 16.84
CA GLY A 93 -11.68 -3.36 17.04
C GLY A 93 -12.92 -2.46 17.00
N GLY A 94 -14.05 -3.04 17.36
CA GLY A 94 -15.33 -2.33 17.44
C GLY A 94 -15.92 -1.87 16.13
N GLY A 95 -15.42 -2.36 14.98
CA GLY A 95 -15.84 -1.93 13.66
C GLY A 95 -15.12 -0.69 13.14
N CYS A 96 -14.12 -0.19 13.86
CA CYS A 96 -13.36 1.00 13.43
C CYS A 96 -12.62 0.76 12.11
N GLU A 97 -12.11 -0.44 11.89
CA GLU A 97 -11.40 -0.81 10.65
C GLU A 97 -12.30 -0.71 9.43
N GLU A 98 -13.51 -1.25 9.52
CA GLU A 98 -14.50 -1.20 8.45
C GLU A 98 -14.90 0.25 8.15
N ALA A 99 -15.05 1.07 9.18
CA ALA A 99 -15.37 2.49 9.02
C ALA A 99 -14.25 3.24 8.28
N VAL A 100 -13.00 2.92 8.58
CA VAL A 100 -11.84 3.49 7.89
C VAL A 100 -11.80 3.06 6.43
N VAL A 101 -11.99 1.78 6.14
CA VAL A 101 -11.98 1.26 4.78
C VAL A 101 -13.09 1.91 3.94
N GLU A 102 -14.30 2.02 4.46
CA GLU A 102 -15.41 2.69 3.77
C GLU A 102 -15.12 4.16 3.50
N MET A 103 -14.55 4.85 4.46
CA MET A 103 -14.15 6.25 4.27
C MET A 103 -13.14 6.40 3.14
N ILE A 104 -12.11 5.56 3.12
CA ILE A 104 -11.06 5.63 2.11
C ILE A 104 -11.60 5.30 0.72
N LYS A 105 -12.51 4.34 0.61
CA LYS A 105 -13.18 4.01 -0.67
C LYS A 105 -13.94 5.20 -1.27
N ASN A 106 -14.40 6.11 -0.45
CA ASN A 106 -15.16 7.29 -0.86
C ASN A 106 -14.27 8.52 -1.11
N MET A 107 -12.96 8.40 -0.93
CA MET A 107 -12.05 9.50 -1.20
C MET A 107 -12.03 9.86 -2.69
N PRO A 108 -11.92 11.15 -3.02
CA PRO A 108 -11.73 11.59 -4.40
C PRO A 108 -10.36 11.14 -4.91
N LYS A 109 -10.14 11.23 -6.21
CA LYS A 109 -8.83 10.95 -6.80
C LYS A 109 -7.78 11.90 -6.27
N TRP A 110 -6.64 11.34 -5.91
CA TRP A 110 -5.47 12.10 -5.47
C TRP A 110 -4.66 12.59 -6.66
N LYS A 111 -3.83 13.57 -6.45
CA LYS A 111 -2.72 13.84 -7.35
C LYS A 111 -1.68 12.75 -7.12
N PRO A 112 -1.29 11.97 -8.17
CA PRO A 112 -0.36 10.88 -7.97
C PRO A 112 1.04 11.37 -7.62
N GLY A 113 1.79 10.53 -6.90
CA GLY A 113 3.22 10.75 -6.69
C GLY A 113 3.96 10.69 -8.01
N LYS A 114 5.07 11.40 -8.10
CA LYS A 114 5.89 11.45 -9.31
C LYS A 114 7.34 11.12 -9.00
N GLN A 115 7.93 10.35 -9.90
CA GLN A 115 9.34 10.05 -9.91
C GLN A 115 9.86 10.34 -11.31
N ARG A 116 10.92 11.14 -11.40
CA ARG A 116 11.48 11.60 -12.68
C ARG A 116 10.43 12.21 -13.64
N GLY A 117 9.50 12.98 -13.07
CA GLY A 117 8.43 13.64 -13.81
C GLY A 117 7.29 12.74 -14.28
N LYS A 118 7.33 11.44 -13.95
CA LYS A 118 6.30 10.47 -14.34
C LYS A 118 5.44 10.06 -13.14
N PRO A 119 4.12 9.94 -13.29
CA PRO A 119 3.27 9.38 -12.26
C PRO A 119 3.69 7.95 -11.91
N VAL A 120 3.73 7.63 -10.63
CA VAL A 120 4.07 6.30 -10.12
C VAL A 120 3.05 5.83 -9.11
N ARG A 121 3.02 4.52 -8.88
CA ARG A 121 2.25 3.92 -7.81
C ARG A 121 2.95 4.16 -6.49
N PHE A 122 2.25 4.68 -5.51
CA PHE A 122 2.81 5.00 -4.21
C PHE A 122 2.01 4.38 -3.08
N GLN A 123 2.69 3.70 -2.16
CA GLN A 123 2.05 3.19 -0.95
C GLN A 123 2.06 4.27 0.13
N PHE A 124 0.88 4.68 0.52
CA PHE A 124 0.65 5.67 1.57
C PHE A 124 0.11 4.98 2.83
N THR A 125 0.66 5.34 3.97
CA THR A 125 0.17 4.87 5.27
C THR A 125 -0.39 6.04 6.05
N LEU A 126 -1.61 5.88 6.53
CA LEU A 126 -2.36 6.94 7.20
C LEU A 126 -2.81 6.49 8.58
N PRO A 127 -2.45 7.20 9.65
CA PRO A 127 -3.02 6.97 10.96
C PRO A 127 -4.37 7.69 11.08
N ILE A 128 -5.40 6.95 11.46
CA ILE A 128 -6.74 7.49 11.70
C ILE A 128 -7.05 7.41 13.19
N LYS A 129 -7.24 8.55 13.80
CA LYS A 129 -7.51 8.65 15.24
C LYS A 129 -8.99 8.54 15.51
N PHE A 130 -9.34 7.64 16.42
CA PHE A 130 -10.67 7.53 17.02
C PHE A 130 -10.59 8.01 18.46
N GLU A 131 -11.28 9.07 18.74
CA GLU A 131 -11.33 9.67 20.07
C GLU A 131 -12.77 10.00 20.42
N LEU A 132 -13.21 9.52 21.58
CA LEU A 132 -14.53 9.82 22.10
C LEU A 132 -14.59 11.28 22.55
N PRO A 133 -15.74 11.95 22.33
CA PRO A 133 -15.89 13.30 22.87
C PRO A 133 -15.72 13.29 24.39
N LYS A 134 -14.85 14.14 24.86
CA LYS A 134 -14.70 14.38 26.30
C LYS A 134 -15.89 15.17 26.76
N ASP A 135 -16.61 14.63 27.75
CA ASP A 135 -17.63 15.40 28.42
C ASP A 135 -16.98 16.65 29.01
N LYS A 136 -17.40 17.79 28.51
CA LYS A 136 -17.03 19.06 29.13
C LYS A 136 -17.83 19.20 30.40
N GLU A 137 -17.22 18.88 31.51
CA GLU A 137 -17.76 19.35 32.79
C GLU A 137 -17.54 20.85 32.95
#